data_7e0aecdafce106d1abdc58cb69536685
#
_entry.id   7e0aecdafce106d1abdc58cb69536685
#
_cell.length_a   1.000
_cell.length_b   1.000
_cell.length_c   1.000
_cell.angle_alpha   90.00
_cell.angle_beta   90.00
_cell.angle_gamma   90.00
#
_symmetry.space_group_name_H-M   'P 1'
#
loop_
_entity.id
_entity.type
_entity.pdbx_description
1 polymer ?
#
loop_
_entity_poly.entity_id
_entity_poly.type
_entity_poly.pdbx_seq_one_letter_code
_entity_poly.pdbx_strand_id
1 'polypeptide(L)'
;VHKLSLGDTHNREDNIYEYCIKNNCVSLGWGREIDYSNCKDRDEVKEVFIQNVPESTGKDFDINAINRFKNIMQDGDLVIISQGNHKARAIGKISGNYYYDPNSEIRYNHFRKVEWLYNGEAIDVKRILKDKVFSQQSIYTFYNEDLKFDYIKELISEKTEVISAKNYVLIIDEINRGNISKIFGELITLIEDDKRIGEKNELKVTLPYSNDYFGVPSNLYIIGTMNTADRSIALLDTALRRRFDFIEYMPNENILPTDIEGINISKLLKTINDRIEFLFDRDHKIGHAYFIKENLQFEDLVSIMKNKI
;
A
#
# COMPACT_ATOMS: atom_id res chain seq x y z
N VAL A 1 -17.14 -13.17 5.51
CA VAL A 1 -17.47 -12.61 4.19
C VAL A 1 -18.97 -12.61 4.00
N HIS A 2 -19.53 -11.51 3.52
CA HIS A 2 -20.98 -11.34 3.35
C HIS A 2 -21.32 -11.07 1.89
N LYS A 3 -22.46 -11.53 1.43
CA LYS A 3 -23.11 -11.08 0.20
C LYS A 3 -24.05 -9.93 0.51
N LEU A 4 -24.07 -8.92 -0.32
CA LEU A 4 -25.04 -7.82 -0.25
C LEU A 4 -25.53 -7.43 -1.64
N SER A 5 -26.84 -7.13 -1.77
CA SER A 5 -27.41 -6.49 -2.95
C SER A 5 -27.54 -4.99 -2.71
N LEU A 6 -27.07 -4.17 -3.63
CA LEU A 6 -27.25 -2.73 -3.62
C LEU A 6 -28.21 -2.35 -4.73
N GLY A 7 -29.41 -1.93 -4.36
CA GLY A 7 -30.44 -1.52 -5.30
C GLY A 7 -31.04 -2.65 -6.16
N ASP A 8 -31.78 -2.26 -7.17
CA ASP A 8 -32.42 -3.15 -8.14
C ASP A 8 -31.66 -3.10 -9.49
N THR A 9 -30.96 -4.19 -9.83
CA THR A 9 -30.17 -4.28 -11.06
C THR A 9 -31.01 -4.30 -12.35
N HIS A 10 -32.32 -4.44 -12.26
CA HIS A 10 -33.26 -4.40 -13.39
C HIS A 10 -33.86 -3.01 -13.61
N ASN A 11 -33.76 -2.13 -12.61
CA ASN A 11 -34.24 -0.76 -12.72
C ASN A 11 -33.07 0.18 -13.10
N ARG A 12 -33.13 0.78 -14.30
CA ARG A 12 -32.10 1.71 -14.80
C ARG A 12 -32.06 3.05 -14.06
N GLU A 13 -33.11 3.40 -13.33
CA GLU A 13 -33.19 4.64 -12.54
C GLU A 13 -32.67 4.44 -11.09
N ASP A 14 -32.30 3.21 -10.73
CA ASP A 14 -31.76 2.90 -9.40
C ASP A 14 -30.29 3.34 -9.32
N ASN A 15 -30.06 4.36 -8.52
CA ASN A 15 -28.72 4.98 -8.32
C ASN A 15 -28.02 4.54 -7.03
N ILE A 16 -28.55 3.53 -6.33
CA ILE A 16 -28.06 3.10 -5.01
C ILE A 16 -26.62 2.60 -5.10
N TYR A 17 -26.30 1.80 -6.11
CA TYR A 17 -24.95 1.28 -6.29
C TYR A 17 -23.94 2.41 -6.54
N GLU A 18 -24.23 3.31 -7.47
CA GLU A 18 -23.39 4.45 -7.84
C GLU A 18 -23.15 5.37 -6.64
N TYR A 19 -24.22 5.63 -5.88
CA TYR A 19 -24.13 6.39 -4.63
C TYR A 19 -23.19 5.72 -3.63
N CYS A 20 -23.35 4.41 -3.43
CA CYS A 20 -22.52 3.65 -2.49
C CYS A 20 -21.05 3.60 -2.89
N ILE A 21 -20.75 3.45 -4.18
CA ILE A 21 -19.38 3.51 -4.71
C ILE A 21 -18.76 4.89 -4.47
N LYS A 22 -19.49 5.95 -4.81
CA LYS A 22 -19.04 7.35 -4.70
C LYS A 22 -18.77 7.76 -3.25
N ASN A 23 -19.61 7.31 -2.31
CA ASN A 23 -19.57 7.74 -0.91
C ASN A 23 -18.83 6.75 0.01
N ASN A 24 -18.16 5.73 -0.56
CA ASN A 24 -17.45 4.69 0.20
C ASN A 24 -18.31 4.08 1.32
N CYS A 25 -19.52 3.67 0.95
CA CYS A 25 -20.45 3.02 1.87
C CYS A 25 -21.17 1.84 1.23
N VAL A 26 -21.78 1.02 2.04
CA VAL A 26 -22.79 0.03 1.67
C VAL A 26 -24.10 0.38 2.38
N SER A 27 -25.23 0.07 1.74
CA SER A 27 -26.55 0.35 2.29
C SER A 27 -27.46 -0.87 2.24
N LEU A 28 -28.47 -0.89 3.12
CA LEU A 28 -29.45 -1.96 3.21
C LEU A 28 -30.87 -1.40 3.04
N GLY A 29 -31.64 -1.98 2.10
CA GLY A 29 -33.01 -1.59 1.81
C GLY A 29 -34.08 -2.27 2.65
N TRP A 30 -33.69 -2.96 3.70
CA TRP A 30 -34.57 -3.64 4.65
C TRP A 30 -34.55 -2.91 5.99
N GLY A 31 -35.57 -3.08 6.83
CA GLY A 31 -35.67 -2.45 8.14
C GLY A 31 -36.46 -1.16 8.13
N ARG A 32 -37.01 -0.77 6.96
CA ARG A 32 -37.81 0.45 6.79
C ARG A 32 -37.04 1.72 7.24
N GLU A 33 -37.76 2.79 7.55
CA GLU A 33 -37.20 4.06 8.05
C GLU A 33 -37.16 4.06 9.58
N ILE A 34 -36.57 3.01 10.18
CA ILE A 34 -36.50 2.82 11.64
C ILE A 34 -35.02 2.83 12.06
N ASP A 35 -34.70 3.64 13.05
CA ASP A 35 -33.33 3.68 13.60
C ASP A 35 -33.08 2.52 14.58
N TYR A 36 -32.12 1.66 14.23
CA TYR A 36 -31.67 0.55 15.07
C TYR A 36 -30.31 0.81 15.75
N SER A 37 -29.81 2.03 15.77
CA SER A 37 -28.46 2.35 16.27
C SER A 37 -28.19 1.82 17.67
N ASN A 38 -29.21 1.78 18.53
CA ASN A 38 -29.11 1.32 19.92
C ASN A 38 -29.32 -0.20 20.11
N CYS A 39 -29.76 -0.94 19.06
CA CYS A 39 -30.01 -2.37 19.19
C CYS A 39 -28.71 -3.18 19.20
N LYS A 40 -28.48 -3.99 20.23
CA LYS A 40 -27.24 -4.76 20.42
C LYS A 40 -27.30 -6.17 19.84
N ASP A 41 -28.51 -6.71 19.74
CA ASP A 41 -28.75 -8.07 19.27
C ASP A 41 -30.04 -8.17 18.44
N ARG A 42 -30.35 -9.41 18.02
CA ARG A 42 -31.53 -9.69 17.20
C ARG A 42 -32.85 -9.44 17.92
N ASP A 43 -32.89 -9.67 19.22
CA ASP A 43 -34.12 -9.57 19.99
C ASP A 43 -34.48 -8.09 20.20
N GLU A 44 -33.52 -7.24 20.49
CA GLU A 44 -33.69 -5.78 20.53
C GLU A 44 -34.12 -5.23 19.16
N VAL A 45 -33.52 -5.70 18.05
CA VAL A 45 -33.95 -5.34 16.68
C VAL A 45 -35.40 -5.74 16.45
N LYS A 46 -35.80 -6.95 16.89
CA LYS A 46 -37.16 -7.44 16.75
C LYS A 46 -38.17 -6.62 17.58
N GLU A 47 -37.83 -6.25 18.80
CA GLU A 47 -38.67 -5.41 19.65
C GLU A 47 -38.93 -4.05 19.03
N VAL A 48 -37.86 -3.37 18.57
CA VAL A 48 -37.97 -2.08 17.91
C VAL A 48 -38.77 -2.20 16.60
N PHE A 49 -38.55 -3.27 15.82
CA PHE A 49 -39.32 -3.48 14.57
C PHE A 49 -40.80 -3.65 14.84
N ILE A 50 -41.23 -4.52 15.80
CA ILE A 50 -42.62 -4.77 16.14
C ILE A 50 -43.30 -3.50 16.69
N GLN A 51 -42.60 -2.69 17.49
CA GLN A 51 -43.12 -1.43 18.01
C GLN A 51 -43.50 -0.44 16.89
N ASN A 52 -42.75 -0.44 15.80
CA ASN A 52 -42.95 0.46 14.66
C ASN A 52 -43.77 -0.17 13.51
N VAL A 53 -43.98 -1.50 13.55
CA VAL A 53 -44.70 -2.28 12.53
C VAL A 53 -45.67 -3.20 13.23
N PRO A 54 -46.83 -2.71 13.69
CA PRO A 54 -47.76 -3.47 14.53
C PRO A 54 -48.33 -4.76 13.89
N GLU A 55 -48.34 -4.81 12.54
CA GLU A 55 -48.75 -6.00 11.77
C GLU A 55 -47.70 -7.11 11.73
N SER A 56 -46.47 -6.83 12.18
CA SER A 56 -45.39 -7.80 12.16
C SER A 56 -45.62 -8.99 13.10
N THR A 57 -45.34 -10.19 12.58
CA THR A 57 -45.33 -11.43 13.38
C THR A 57 -44.02 -11.66 14.11
N GLY A 58 -43.01 -10.80 13.91
CA GLY A 58 -41.66 -10.96 14.43
C GLY A 58 -40.82 -12.02 13.68
N LYS A 59 -41.32 -12.51 12.55
CA LYS A 59 -40.61 -13.46 11.64
C LYS A 59 -40.17 -12.80 10.33
N ASP A 60 -40.31 -11.49 10.26
CA ASP A 60 -40.01 -10.73 9.05
C ASP A 60 -38.53 -10.81 8.67
N PHE A 61 -38.27 -10.81 7.35
CA PHE A 61 -36.91 -10.82 6.83
C PHE A 61 -36.14 -9.58 7.26
N ASP A 62 -36.82 -8.44 7.41
CA ASP A 62 -36.26 -7.17 7.87
C ASP A 62 -35.45 -7.32 9.15
N ILE A 63 -36.00 -8.01 10.16
CA ILE A 63 -35.35 -8.23 11.45
C ILE A 63 -34.03 -8.97 11.29
N ASN A 64 -34.02 -10.02 10.47
CA ASN A 64 -32.81 -10.81 10.21
C ASN A 64 -31.80 -10.05 9.36
N ALA A 65 -32.26 -9.28 8.37
CA ALA A 65 -31.41 -8.48 7.50
C ALA A 65 -30.72 -7.36 8.28
N ILE A 66 -31.46 -6.61 9.10
CA ILE A 66 -30.91 -5.56 9.97
C ILE A 66 -29.94 -6.16 11.00
N ASN A 67 -30.33 -7.22 11.70
CA ASN A 67 -29.44 -7.84 12.66
C ASN A 67 -28.12 -8.30 12.01
N ARG A 68 -28.18 -8.87 10.81
CA ARG A 68 -26.98 -9.27 10.07
C ARG A 68 -26.13 -8.06 9.66
N PHE A 69 -26.75 -7.03 9.11
CA PHE A 69 -26.07 -5.84 8.62
C PHE A 69 -25.44 -5.02 9.76
N LYS A 70 -26.13 -4.94 10.90
CA LYS A 70 -25.71 -4.13 12.05
C LYS A 70 -24.83 -4.90 13.05
N ASN A 71 -25.29 -6.09 13.51
CA ASN A 71 -24.69 -6.77 14.66
C ASN A 71 -23.75 -7.91 14.27
N ILE A 72 -23.99 -8.61 13.13
CA ILE A 72 -23.17 -9.76 12.71
C ILE A 72 -22.01 -9.32 11.83
N MET A 73 -22.26 -8.41 10.87
CA MET A 73 -21.22 -7.84 10.02
C MET A 73 -20.32 -6.94 10.86
N GLN A 74 -19.01 -7.18 10.83
CA GLN A 74 -18.03 -6.49 11.66
C GLN A 74 -17.06 -5.65 10.81
N ASP A 75 -16.37 -4.74 11.49
CA ASP A 75 -15.23 -4.03 10.88
C ASP A 75 -14.15 -5.03 10.44
N GLY A 76 -13.62 -4.83 9.23
CA GLY A 76 -12.67 -5.76 8.60
C GLY A 76 -13.31 -6.87 7.76
N ASP A 77 -14.63 -7.12 7.88
CA ASP A 77 -15.31 -8.12 7.05
C ASP A 77 -15.32 -7.75 5.57
N LEU A 78 -15.18 -8.76 4.71
CA LEU A 78 -15.37 -8.59 3.27
C LEU A 78 -16.86 -8.64 2.92
N VAL A 79 -17.27 -7.74 2.05
CA VAL A 79 -18.60 -7.72 1.46
C VAL A 79 -18.52 -7.83 -0.06
N ILE A 80 -19.26 -8.77 -0.64
CA ILE A 80 -19.37 -9.00 -2.08
C ILE A 80 -20.71 -8.47 -2.55
N ILE A 81 -20.69 -7.51 -3.47
CA ILE A 81 -21.88 -6.90 -4.04
C ILE A 81 -22.33 -7.67 -5.26
N SER A 82 -23.54 -8.22 -5.21
CA SER A 82 -24.10 -8.98 -6.32
C SER A 82 -24.65 -8.10 -7.44
N GLN A 83 -24.60 -8.63 -8.66
CA GLN A 83 -25.36 -8.17 -9.82
C GLN A 83 -26.20 -9.35 -10.32
N GLY A 84 -27.42 -9.44 -9.84
CA GLY A 84 -28.23 -10.66 -9.98
C GLY A 84 -27.59 -11.85 -9.26
N ASN A 85 -27.94 -13.06 -9.72
CA ASN A 85 -27.48 -14.31 -9.06
C ASN A 85 -26.14 -14.84 -9.60
N HIS A 86 -25.68 -14.33 -10.75
CA HIS A 86 -24.56 -14.94 -11.49
C HIS A 86 -23.32 -14.06 -11.56
N LYS A 87 -23.40 -12.81 -11.15
CA LYS A 87 -22.28 -11.87 -11.21
C LYS A 87 -22.09 -11.09 -9.90
N ALA A 88 -20.83 -10.80 -9.58
CA ALA A 88 -20.42 -9.82 -8.57
C ALA A 88 -19.90 -8.57 -9.26
N ARG A 89 -20.28 -7.38 -8.80
CA ARG A 89 -19.85 -6.09 -9.38
C ARG A 89 -18.90 -5.29 -8.52
N ALA A 90 -18.79 -5.63 -7.23
CA ALA A 90 -17.81 -5.01 -6.35
C ALA A 90 -17.47 -5.93 -5.17
N ILE A 91 -16.28 -5.72 -4.60
CA ILE A 91 -15.83 -6.31 -3.34
C ILE A 91 -15.30 -5.17 -2.47
N GLY A 92 -15.76 -5.10 -1.23
CA GLY A 92 -15.31 -4.11 -0.27
C GLY A 92 -14.95 -4.72 1.07
N LYS A 93 -14.18 -3.98 1.86
CA LYS A 93 -13.87 -4.28 3.25
C LYS A 93 -14.63 -3.29 4.12
N ILE A 94 -15.42 -3.78 5.05
CA ILE A 94 -16.14 -2.94 6.02
C ILE A 94 -15.10 -2.18 6.85
N SER A 95 -15.26 -0.85 6.92
CA SER A 95 -14.34 0.07 7.60
C SER A 95 -15.03 0.98 8.62
N GLY A 96 -16.19 0.55 9.13
CA GLY A 96 -16.91 1.33 10.12
C GLY A 96 -18.18 0.66 10.63
N ASN A 97 -18.71 1.23 11.72
CA ASN A 97 -19.92 0.77 12.34
C ASN A 97 -21.17 1.08 11.51
N TYR A 98 -22.27 0.43 11.84
CA TYR A 98 -23.60 0.79 11.35
C TYR A 98 -23.95 2.23 11.74
N TYR A 99 -24.60 2.95 10.82
CA TYR A 99 -25.26 4.22 11.11
C TYR A 99 -26.57 4.34 10.34
N TYR A 100 -27.51 5.11 10.91
CA TYR A 100 -28.80 5.43 10.33
C TYR A 100 -28.78 6.88 9.86
N ASP A 101 -29.21 7.14 8.61
CA ASP A 101 -29.35 8.48 8.06
C ASP A 101 -30.79 8.72 7.62
N PRO A 102 -31.58 9.47 8.39
CA PRO A 102 -32.99 9.79 8.05
C PRO A 102 -33.11 10.75 6.85
N ASN A 103 -32.03 11.46 6.50
CA ASN A 103 -31.99 12.42 5.41
C ASN A 103 -31.20 11.92 4.20
N SER A 104 -31.11 10.61 4.04
CA SER A 104 -30.36 9.98 2.96
C SER A 104 -30.82 10.48 1.58
N GLU A 105 -29.86 10.77 0.69
CA GLU A 105 -30.12 11.15 -0.72
C GLU A 105 -30.66 9.98 -1.56
N ILE A 106 -30.63 8.76 -1.04
CA ILE A 106 -31.17 7.56 -1.68
C ILE A 106 -32.29 6.96 -0.82
N ARG A 107 -33.11 6.08 -1.39
CA ARG A 107 -34.26 5.45 -0.71
C ARG A 107 -33.91 4.52 0.45
N TYR A 108 -32.63 4.35 0.81
CA TYR A 108 -32.16 3.52 1.92
C TYR A 108 -31.57 4.39 3.00
N ASN A 109 -31.83 4.01 4.27
CA ASN A 109 -31.43 4.78 5.45
C ASN A 109 -30.38 4.09 6.32
N HIS A 110 -30.07 2.83 6.03
CA HIS A 110 -29.15 2.01 6.82
C HIS A 110 -27.82 1.87 6.08
N PHE A 111 -26.73 2.26 6.73
CA PHE A 111 -25.42 2.34 6.11
C PHE A 111 -24.30 1.75 6.97
N ARG A 112 -23.21 1.36 6.30
CA ARG A 112 -21.88 1.14 6.87
C ARG A 112 -20.82 1.69 5.93
N LYS A 113 -19.73 2.18 6.51
CA LYS A 113 -18.56 2.59 5.68
C LYS A 113 -17.85 1.36 5.13
N VAL A 114 -17.29 1.50 3.94
CA VAL A 114 -16.57 0.45 3.23
C VAL A 114 -15.36 1.03 2.50
N GLU A 115 -14.29 0.28 2.49
CA GLU A 115 -13.16 0.48 1.59
C GLU A 115 -13.35 -0.45 0.39
N TRP A 116 -13.49 0.13 -0.81
CA TRP A 116 -13.69 -0.66 -2.02
C TRP A 116 -12.38 -1.26 -2.51
N LEU A 117 -12.28 -2.59 -2.42
CA LEU A 117 -11.12 -3.37 -2.88
C LEU A 117 -11.22 -3.72 -4.36
N TYR A 118 -12.45 -3.87 -4.88
CA TYR A 118 -12.74 -4.09 -6.30
C TYR A 118 -14.08 -3.44 -6.66
N ASN A 119 -14.14 -2.70 -7.77
CA ASN A 119 -15.37 -2.10 -8.35
C ASN A 119 -15.26 -1.96 -9.88
N GLY A 120 -14.63 -2.92 -10.54
CA GLY A 120 -14.41 -2.97 -11.99
C GLY A 120 -15.55 -3.65 -12.77
N GLU A 121 -15.18 -4.41 -13.80
CA GLU A 121 -16.11 -5.20 -14.57
C GLU A 121 -16.79 -6.29 -13.73
N ALA A 122 -18.04 -6.60 -14.08
CA ALA A 122 -18.78 -7.62 -13.33
C ALA A 122 -18.20 -9.03 -13.54
N ILE A 123 -17.87 -9.70 -12.44
CA ILE A 123 -17.20 -11.00 -12.38
C ILE A 123 -18.24 -12.12 -12.34
N ASP A 124 -18.04 -13.20 -13.10
CA ASP A 124 -18.85 -14.41 -12.97
C ASP A 124 -18.69 -15.00 -11.57
N VAL A 125 -19.83 -15.26 -10.92
CA VAL A 125 -19.87 -15.82 -9.56
C VAL A 125 -19.13 -17.14 -9.42
N LYS A 126 -19.04 -17.95 -10.48
CA LYS A 126 -18.30 -19.21 -10.50
C LYS A 126 -16.79 -19.05 -10.28
N ARG A 127 -16.26 -17.85 -10.50
CA ARG A 127 -14.86 -17.53 -10.18
C ARG A 127 -14.66 -17.25 -8.67
N ILE A 128 -15.72 -16.87 -7.98
CA ILE A 128 -15.72 -16.48 -6.56
C ILE A 128 -16.21 -17.64 -5.67
N LEU A 129 -17.23 -18.37 -6.12
CA LEU A 129 -17.86 -19.46 -5.38
C LEU A 129 -17.52 -20.84 -5.98
N LYS A 130 -17.50 -21.86 -5.10
CA LYS A 130 -17.37 -23.27 -5.47
C LYS A 130 -18.77 -23.84 -5.75
N ASP A 131 -19.05 -24.18 -7.00
CA ASP A 131 -20.25 -24.91 -7.45
C ASP A 131 -21.60 -24.33 -6.97
N LYS A 132 -21.65 -23.00 -6.70
CA LYS A 132 -22.81 -22.28 -6.22
C LYS A 132 -23.01 -20.98 -7.01
N VAL A 133 -24.21 -20.45 -6.92
CA VAL A 133 -24.58 -19.09 -7.37
C VAL A 133 -25.08 -18.28 -6.17
N PHE A 134 -25.20 -16.97 -6.32
CA PHE A 134 -25.79 -16.15 -5.25
C PHE A 134 -27.25 -16.53 -5.01
N SER A 135 -27.62 -16.63 -3.73
CA SER A 135 -29.01 -16.73 -3.34
C SER A 135 -29.75 -15.41 -3.66
N GLN A 136 -31.06 -15.50 -3.84
CA GLN A 136 -31.93 -14.32 -4.02
C GLN A 136 -32.03 -13.42 -2.79
N GLN A 137 -31.59 -13.89 -1.62
CA GLN A 137 -31.57 -13.04 -0.42
C GLN A 137 -30.67 -11.83 -0.61
N SER A 138 -31.15 -10.67 -0.17
CA SER A 138 -30.40 -9.40 -0.31
C SER A 138 -29.13 -9.37 0.52
N ILE A 139 -29.11 -10.04 1.67
CA ILE A 139 -27.95 -10.15 2.55
C ILE A 139 -27.83 -11.54 3.18
N TYR A 140 -26.63 -12.13 3.14
CA TYR A 140 -26.28 -13.35 3.89
C TYR A 140 -24.77 -13.49 4.07
N THR A 141 -24.35 -14.38 4.98
CA THR A 141 -22.95 -14.71 5.23
C THR A 141 -22.57 -15.97 4.48
N PHE A 142 -21.42 -15.99 3.83
CA PHE A 142 -20.86 -17.18 3.23
C PHE A 142 -20.19 -18.08 4.28
N TYR A 143 -20.18 -19.38 4.03
CA TYR A 143 -19.24 -20.28 4.68
C TYR A 143 -17.90 -20.18 3.96
N ASN A 144 -16.80 -20.21 4.70
CA ASN A 144 -15.45 -20.08 4.13
C ASN A 144 -15.14 -21.16 3.10
N GLU A 145 -15.68 -22.36 3.29
CA GLU A 145 -15.54 -23.51 2.36
C GLU A 145 -16.18 -23.26 0.99
N ASP A 146 -17.15 -22.35 0.90
CA ASP A 146 -17.85 -22.01 -0.35
C ASP A 146 -17.07 -21.02 -1.22
N LEU A 147 -16.05 -20.37 -0.67
CA LEU A 147 -15.31 -19.29 -1.31
C LEU A 147 -14.00 -19.76 -1.94
N LYS A 148 -13.68 -19.22 -3.10
CA LYS A 148 -12.38 -19.34 -3.77
C LYS A 148 -11.48 -18.19 -3.36
N PHE A 149 -10.94 -18.25 -2.13
CA PHE A 149 -10.16 -17.15 -1.56
C PHE A 149 -8.93 -16.76 -2.36
N ASP A 150 -8.28 -17.73 -3.05
CA ASP A 150 -7.09 -17.44 -3.86
C ASP A 150 -7.44 -16.47 -4.99
N TYR A 151 -8.56 -16.72 -5.69
CA TYR A 151 -9.04 -15.81 -6.73
C TYR A 151 -9.47 -14.44 -6.18
N ILE A 152 -10.14 -14.42 -5.01
CA ILE A 152 -10.53 -13.16 -4.37
C ILE A 152 -9.29 -12.34 -3.99
N LYS A 153 -8.23 -12.98 -3.48
CA LYS A 153 -6.96 -12.32 -3.16
C LYS A 153 -6.28 -11.78 -4.41
N GLU A 154 -6.19 -12.57 -5.47
CA GLU A 154 -5.63 -12.14 -6.76
C GLU A 154 -6.37 -10.90 -7.28
N LEU A 155 -7.70 -10.96 -7.34
CA LEU A 155 -8.54 -9.87 -7.82
C LEU A 155 -8.39 -8.57 -7.00
N ILE A 156 -8.23 -8.69 -5.69
CA ILE A 156 -7.99 -7.55 -4.80
C ILE A 156 -6.57 -7.01 -5.00
N SER A 157 -5.59 -7.90 -5.22
CA SER A 157 -4.18 -7.52 -5.46
C SER A 157 -4.01 -6.77 -6.77
N GLU A 158 -4.69 -7.20 -7.84
CA GLU A 158 -4.66 -6.52 -9.15
C GLU A 158 -5.11 -5.04 -9.05
N LYS A 159 -5.98 -4.70 -8.12
CA LYS A 159 -6.43 -3.31 -7.92
C LYS A 159 -5.52 -2.49 -7.00
N THR A 160 -4.75 -3.16 -6.16
CA THR A 160 -3.73 -2.49 -5.35
C THR A 160 -2.61 -1.93 -6.24
N GLU A 161 -2.44 -2.46 -7.46
CA GLU A 161 -1.48 -1.95 -8.46
C GLU A 161 -1.95 -0.68 -9.21
N VAL A 162 -3.23 -0.32 -9.15
CA VAL A 162 -3.77 0.90 -9.82
C VAL A 162 -3.86 2.12 -8.89
N ILE A 163 -3.73 1.97 -7.60
CA ILE A 163 -3.34 3.08 -6.73
C ILE A 163 -1.86 3.30 -7.04
N SER A 164 -1.49 4.41 -7.70
CA SER A 164 -0.11 4.73 -8.06
C SER A 164 0.82 4.27 -6.94
N ALA A 165 1.46 3.13 -7.16
CA ALA A 165 2.31 2.54 -6.15
C ALA A 165 3.36 3.58 -5.83
N LYS A 166 3.34 4.13 -4.61
CA LYS A 166 4.36 5.09 -4.18
C LYS A 166 5.69 4.38 -4.33
N ASN A 167 6.62 5.01 -5.00
CA ASN A 167 7.98 4.52 -5.06
C ASN A 167 8.60 4.61 -3.66
N TYR A 168 9.27 3.55 -3.26
CA TYR A 168 10.01 3.48 -2.00
C TYR A 168 11.50 3.44 -2.31
N VAL A 169 12.28 4.08 -1.46
CA VAL A 169 13.75 4.09 -1.61
C VAL A 169 14.35 3.53 -0.33
N LEU A 170 15.13 2.45 -0.49
CA LEU A 170 15.98 1.91 0.56
C LEU A 170 17.39 2.46 0.35
N ILE A 171 17.88 3.25 1.32
CA ILE A 171 19.25 3.78 1.31
C ILE A 171 20.12 2.90 2.20
N ILE A 172 21.19 2.35 1.62
CA ILE A 172 22.21 1.57 2.34
C ILE A 172 23.49 2.37 2.32
N ASP A 173 23.77 3.05 3.44
CA ASP A 173 24.98 3.85 3.56
C ASP A 173 26.20 2.95 3.76
N GLU A 174 27.29 3.28 3.09
CA GLU A 174 28.54 2.52 3.11
C GLU A 174 28.36 1.02 2.80
N ILE A 175 27.65 0.71 1.73
CA ILE A 175 27.28 -0.66 1.34
C ILE A 175 28.51 -1.59 1.23
N ASN A 176 29.69 -1.06 0.96
CA ASN A 176 30.94 -1.81 0.83
C ASN A 176 31.62 -2.15 2.17
N ARG A 177 31.17 -1.61 3.31
CA ARG A 177 31.75 -1.94 4.65
C ARG A 177 31.33 -3.32 5.17
N GLY A 178 30.30 -3.93 4.62
CA GLY A 178 29.87 -5.28 4.95
C GLY A 178 30.11 -6.27 3.82
N ASN A 179 30.11 -7.56 4.16
CA ASN A 179 30.07 -8.60 3.12
C ASN A 179 28.61 -8.71 2.63
N ILE A 180 28.27 -7.91 1.63
CA ILE A 180 26.91 -7.77 1.13
C ILE A 180 26.36 -9.11 0.61
N SER A 181 27.18 -9.89 -0.09
CA SER A 181 26.78 -11.22 -0.56
C SER A 181 26.38 -12.15 0.58
N LYS A 182 27.00 -12.02 1.75
CA LYS A 182 26.59 -12.77 2.96
C LYS A 182 25.38 -12.19 3.64
N ILE A 183 25.23 -10.86 3.63
CA ILE A 183 24.09 -10.16 4.24
C ILE A 183 22.81 -10.44 3.46
N PHE A 184 22.83 -10.27 2.16
CA PHE A 184 21.68 -10.56 1.30
C PHE A 184 21.47 -12.06 1.09
N GLY A 185 22.55 -12.86 1.08
CA GLY A 185 22.46 -14.29 0.81
C GLY A 185 21.68 -14.56 -0.47
N GLU A 186 20.70 -15.44 -0.40
CA GLU A 186 19.81 -15.79 -1.51
C GLU A 186 18.92 -14.62 -1.98
N LEU A 187 18.67 -13.62 -1.11
CA LEU A 187 17.86 -12.44 -1.45
C LEU A 187 18.52 -11.58 -2.54
N ILE A 188 19.83 -11.73 -2.76
CA ILE A 188 20.56 -10.95 -3.77
C ILE A 188 20.00 -11.14 -5.19
N THR A 189 19.40 -12.28 -5.48
CA THR A 189 18.76 -12.55 -6.77
C THR A 189 17.43 -11.82 -6.91
N LEU A 190 16.72 -11.58 -5.81
CA LEU A 190 15.41 -10.92 -5.80
C LEU A 190 15.47 -9.43 -6.12
N ILE A 191 16.64 -8.80 -6.02
CA ILE A 191 16.79 -7.38 -6.36
C ILE A 191 16.93 -7.12 -7.86
N GLU A 192 17.14 -8.16 -8.68
CA GLU A 192 17.15 -8.04 -10.13
C GLU A 192 15.77 -7.61 -10.65
N ASP A 193 15.71 -6.69 -11.59
CA ASP A 193 14.46 -6.08 -12.04
C ASP A 193 13.45 -7.10 -12.54
N ASP A 194 13.91 -8.11 -13.32
CA ASP A 194 13.03 -9.13 -13.87
C ASP A 194 12.58 -10.22 -12.88
N LYS A 195 13.14 -10.24 -11.66
CA LYS A 195 12.82 -11.18 -10.58
C LYS A 195 11.89 -10.60 -9.52
N ARG A 196 11.58 -9.32 -9.62
CA ARG A 196 10.72 -8.62 -8.65
C ARG A 196 9.28 -9.08 -8.75
N ILE A 197 8.50 -8.81 -7.70
CA ILE A 197 7.06 -9.16 -7.65
C ILE A 197 6.32 -8.43 -8.78
N GLY A 198 5.53 -9.18 -9.56
CA GLY A 198 4.80 -8.68 -10.72
C GLY A 198 5.58 -8.69 -12.03
N GLU A 199 6.88 -9.01 -12.03
CA GLU A 199 7.73 -9.04 -13.22
C GLU A 199 7.74 -10.42 -13.91
N LYS A 200 8.24 -10.45 -15.15
CA LYS A 200 8.17 -11.62 -16.05
C LYS A 200 8.75 -12.90 -15.46
N ASN A 201 9.81 -12.80 -14.68
CA ASN A 201 10.52 -13.91 -14.05
C ASN A 201 10.44 -13.83 -12.52
N GLU A 202 9.30 -13.36 -11.99
CA GLU A 202 9.06 -13.23 -10.54
C GLU A 202 9.62 -14.41 -9.75
N LEU A 203 10.39 -14.10 -8.70
CA LEU A 203 10.96 -15.08 -7.81
C LEU A 203 10.61 -14.74 -6.36
N LYS A 204 10.20 -15.75 -5.59
CA LYS A 204 10.01 -15.67 -4.14
C LYS A 204 10.85 -16.74 -3.46
N VAL A 205 11.38 -16.42 -2.30
CA VAL A 205 12.11 -17.35 -1.43
C VAL A 205 11.36 -17.55 -0.13
N THR A 206 11.56 -18.69 0.51
CA THR A 206 11.01 -18.94 1.84
C THR A 206 12.03 -18.47 2.87
N LEU A 207 11.64 -17.56 3.75
CA LEU A 207 12.51 -17.07 4.83
C LEU A 207 12.78 -18.18 5.85
N PRO A 208 14.05 -18.40 6.27
CA PRO A 208 14.44 -19.58 7.06
C PRO A 208 13.88 -19.60 8.48
N TYR A 209 13.51 -18.45 9.04
CA TYR A 209 13.01 -18.36 10.43
C TYR A 209 11.49 -18.29 10.52
N SER A 210 10.84 -17.49 9.66
CA SER A 210 9.38 -17.31 9.69
C SER A 210 8.64 -18.31 8.81
N ASN A 211 9.33 -18.96 7.85
CA ASN A 211 8.76 -19.77 6.78
C ASN A 211 7.79 -19.02 5.87
N ASP A 212 7.80 -17.68 5.88
CA ASP A 212 7.01 -16.86 4.99
C ASP A 212 7.66 -16.76 3.60
N TYR A 213 6.83 -16.63 2.57
CA TYR A 213 7.31 -16.30 1.23
C TYR A 213 7.70 -14.82 1.17
N PHE A 214 8.92 -14.55 0.71
CA PHE A 214 9.45 -13.20 0.56
C PHE A 214 9.82 -12.92 -0.89
N GLY A 215 9.47 -11.72 -1.38
CA GLY A 215 9.85 -11.19 -2.69
C GLY A 215 10.07 -9.68 -2.60
N VAL A 216 10.82 -9.11 -3.54
CA VAL A 216 11.09 -7.67 -3.62
C VAL A 216 10.08 -7.03 -4.58
N PRO A 217 9.31 -6.01 -4.15
CA PRO A 217 8.35 -5.34 -5.02
C PRO A 217 9.05 -4.47 -6.09
N SER A 218 8.42 -4.33 -7.26
CA SER A 218 8.98 -3.59 -8.40
C SER A 218 9.14 -2.07 -8.14
N ASN A 219 8.36 -1.52 -7.20
CA ASN A 219 8.40 -0.11 -6.80
C ASN A 219 9.41 0.22 -5.68
N LEU A 220 10.29 -0.72 -5.30
CA LEU A 220 11.38 -0.50 -4.35
C LEU A 220 12.67 -0.19 -5.10
N TYR A 221 13.21 1.01 -4.90
CA TYR A 221 14.53 1.43 -5.38
C TYR A 221 15.56 1.26 -4.27
N ILE A 222 16.75 0.76 -4.63
CA ILE A 222 17.85 0.57 -3.68
C ILE A 222 19.01 1.48 -4.09
N ILE A 223 19.41 2.36 -3.18
CA ILE A 223 20.56 3.26 -3.37
C ILE A 223 21.62 2.86 -2.36
N GLY A 224 22.79 2.43 -2.84
CA GLY A 224 23.95 2.17 -2.01
C GLY A 224 24.95 3.31 -2.13
N THR A 225 25.44 3.86 -1.00
CA THR A 225 26.60 4.75 -1.01
C THR A 225 27.87 3.97 -0.70
N MET A 226 28.99 4.37 -1.25
CA MET A 226 30.29 3.79 -0.92
C MET A 226 31.41 4.82 -1.05
N ASN A 227 32.44 4.65 -0.21
CA ASN A 227 33.68 5.38 -0.34
C ASN A 227 34.75 4.42 -0.88
N THR A 228 35.34 4.76 -2.06
CA THR A 228 36.37 3.96 -2.73
C THR A 228 37.78 4.23 -2.20
N ALA A 229 38.00 5.33 -1.48
CA ALA A 229 39.29 5.69 -0.89
C ALA A 229 39.73 4.72 0.23
N ASP A 230 38.80 4.07 0.89
CA ASP A 230 39.10 3.16 2.00
C ASP A 230 39.52 1.77 1.48
N ARG A 231 40.82 1.57 1.29
CA ARG A 231 41.43 0.32 0.83
C ARG A 231 41.28 -0.88 1.77
N SER A 232 40.83 -0.65 2.99
CA SER A 232 40.56 -1.71 3.98
C SER A 232 39.24 -2.44 3.71
N ILE A 233 38.42 -1.92 2.82
CA ILE A 233 37.09 -2.40 2.51
C ILE A 233 37.11 -3.37 1.34
N ALA A 234 36.39 -4.48 1.45
CA ALA A 234 36.32 -5.50 0.42
C ALA A 234 35.77 -4.90 -0.91
N LEU A 235 36.44 -5.22 -2.01
CA LEU A 235 35.91 -4.93 -3.35
C LEU A 235 34.50 -5.54 -3.45
N LEU A 236 33.56 -4.78 -3.97
CA LEU A 236 32.21 -5.27 -4.24
C LEU A 236 32.27 -6.56 -5.06
N ASP A 237 31.58 -7.58 -4.56
CA ASP A 237 31.47 -8.86 -5.23
C ASP A 237 30.89 -8.67 -6.66
N THR A 238 31.37 -9.49 -7.57
CA THR A 238 30.91 -9.52 -8.97
C THR A 238 29.41 -9.72 -9.08
N ALA A 239 28.78 -10.41 -8.11
CA ALA A 239 27.33 -10.59 -8.06
C ALA A 239 26.57 -9.27 -7.87
N LEU A 240 27.09 -8.37 -7.02
CA LEU A 240 26.52 -7.03 -6.83
C LEU A 240 26.78 -6.11 -8.02
N ARG A 241 27.99 -6.18 -8.60
CA ARG A 241 28.33 -5.33 -9.74
C ARG A 241 27.40 -5.47 -10.93
N ARG A 242 26.77 -6.62 -11.09
CA ARG A 242 25.81 -6.88 -12.18
C ARG A 242 24.40 -6.35 -11.90
N ARG A 243 24.11 -6.00 -10.63
CA ARG A 243 22.75 -5.66 -10.16
C ARG A 243 22.59 -4.19 -9.82
N PHE A 244 23.67 -3.42 -9.87
CA PHE A 244 23.67 -1.99 -9.59
C PHE A 244 24.30 -1.22 -10.73
N ASP A 245 23.72 -0.09 -11.06
CA ASP A 245 24.34 0.94 -11.86
C ASP A 245 25.24 1.80 -10.98
N PHE A 246 26.45 2.06 -11.43
CA PHE A 246 27.45 2.81 -10.68
C PHE A 246 27.52 4.25 -11.16
N ILE A 247 27.23 5.17 -10.28
CA ILE A 247 27.35 6.61 -10.53
C ILE A 247 28.46 7.16 -9.66
N GLU A 248 29.51 7.70 -10.30
CA GLU A 248 30.60 8.31 -9.59
C GLU A 248 30.28 9.77 -9.23
N TYR A 249 30.48 10.13 -7.96
CA TYR A 249 30.27 11.48 -7.44
C TYR A 249 31.63 12.11 -7.13
N MET A 250 32.22 12.80 -8.12
CA MET A 250 33.48 13.52 -7.94
C MET A 250 33.26 14.88 -7.25
N PRO A 251 34.28 15.39 -6.52
CA PRO A 251 34.25 16.77 -6.03
C PRO A 251 33.96 17.77 -7.15
N ASN A 252 33.01 18.66 -6.93
CA ASN A 252 32.65 19.73 -7.86
C ASN A 252 32.95 21.09 -7.23
N GLU A 253 34.08 21.64 -7.58
CA GLU A 253 34.54 22.96 -7.09
C GLU A 253 33.71 24.12 -7.62
N ASN A 254 33.00 23.96 -8.74
CA ASN A 254 32.25 25.05 -9.39
C ASN A 254 31.01 25.52 -8.62
N ILE A 255 30.54 24.69 -7.68
CA ILE A 255 29.38 25.05 -6.85
C ILE A 255 29.77 25.81 -5.57
N LEU A 256 31.08 26.00 -5.34
CA LEU A 256 31.61 26.65 -4.16
C LEU A 256 31.72 28.17 -4.34
N PRO A 257 31.65 28.97 -3.23
CA PRO A 257 31.87 30.39 -3.28
C PRO A 257 33.21 30.75 -3.91
N THR A 258 33.20 31.80 -4.72
CA THR A 258 34.43 32.28 -5.38
C THR A 258 35.22 33.28 -4.55
N ASP A 259 34.63 33.86 -3.49
CA ASP A 259 35.31 34.79 -2.60
C ASP A 259 34.79 34.73 -1.18
N ILE A 260 35.70 34.51 -0.22
CA ILE A 260 35.47 34.66 1.19
C ILE A 260 36.70 35.44 1.72
N GLU A 261 36.51 36.72 2.04
CA GLU A 261 37.57 37.63 2.50
C GLU A 261 38.85 37.61 1.59
N GLY A 262 38.63 37.57 0.29
CA GLY A 262 39.73 37.52 -0.70
C GLY A 262 40.27 36.14 -1.02
N ILE A 263 39.70 35.07 -0.44
CA ILE A 263 40.08 33.67 -0.73
C ILE A 263 39.07 33.06 -1.66
N ASN A 264 39.55 32.64 -2.82
CA ASN A 264 38.71 31.86 -3.75
C ASN A 264 38.68 30.39 -3.35
N ILE A 265 37.55 29.92 -2.76
CA ILE A 265 37.37 28.58 -2.21
C ILE A 265 37.35 27.52 -3.34
N SER A 266 36.71 27.83 -4.45
CA SER A 266 36.70 26.95 -5.64
C SER A 266 38.14 26.65 -6.11
N LYS A 267 38.96 27.69 -6.27
CA LYS A 267 40.37 27.55 -6.69
C LYS A 267 41.21 26.87 -5.61
N LEU A 268 40.95 27.15 -4.35
CA LEU A 268 41.62 26.52 -3.20
C LEU A 268 41.41 25.00 -3.24
N LEU A 269 40.15 24.55 -3.28
CA LEU A 269 39.81 23.12 -3.32
C LEU A 269 40.40 22.43 -4.54
N LYS A 270 40.27 23.07 -5.72
CA LYS A 270 40.86 22.55 -6.95
C LYS A 270 42.36 22.32 -6.79
N THR A 271 43.09 23.33 -6.29
CA THR A 271 44.55 23.25 -6.13
C THR A 271 44.97 22.14 -5.14
N ILE A 272 44.21 21.98 -4.06
CA ILE A 272 44.45 20.90 -3.10
C ILE A 272 44.20 19.54 -3.76
N ASN A 273 43.10 19.37 -4.43
CA ASN A 273 42.73 18.12 -5.09
C ASN A 273 43.67 17.74 -6.23
N ASP A 274 44.15 18.71 -7.02
CA ASP A 274 45.16 18.47 -8.06
C ASP A 274 46.48 17.94 -7.44
N ARG A 275 46.89 18.44 -6.27
CA ARG A 275 48.05 17.95 -5.52
C ARG A 275 47.85 16.56 -4.93
N ILE A 276 46.65 16.30 -4.36
CA ILE A 276 46.30 14.99 -3.80
C ILE A 276 46.32 13.93 -4.91
N GLU A 277 45.70 14.21 -6.06
CA GLU A 277 45.68 13.30 -7.18
C GLU A 277 47.10 12.97 -7.68
N PHE A 278 48.00 13.98 -7.74
CA PHE A 278 49.37 13.80 -8.15
C PHE A 278 50.20 12.99 -7.12
N LEU A 279 50.00 13.21 -5.82
CA LEU A 279 50.82 12.56 -4.75
C LEU A 279 50.30 11.20 -4.32
N PHE A 280 49.00 10.97 -4.43
CA PHE A 280 48.34 9.74 -3.99
C PHE A 280 47.56 9.11 -5.13
N ASP A 281 46.29 9.46 -5.29
CA ASP A 281 45.39 9.04 -6.36
C ASP A 281 44.10 9.90 -6.35
N ARG A 282 43.22 9.64 -7.35
CA ARG A 282 41.97 10.36 -7.52
C ARG A 282 40.92 10.07 -6.44
N ASP A 283 41.00 8.92 -5.81
CA ASP A 283 39.99 8.47 -4.82
C ASP A 283 40.13 9.22 -3.49
N HIS A 284 41.33 9.78 -3.20
CA HIS A 284 41.59 10.54 -1.97
C HIS A 284 41.25 12.03 -2.07
N LYS A 285 40.65 12.50 -3.17
CA LYS A 285 40.23 13.89 -3.32
C LYS A 285 39.26 14.33 -2.23
N ILE A 286 39.44 15.56 -1.77
CA ILE A 286 38.59 16.16 -0.74
C ILE A 286 37.25 16.55 -1.35
N GLY A 287 36.15 16.11 -0.72
CA GLY A 287 34.80 16.45 -1.15
C GLY A 287 34.45 17.93 -0.96
N HIS A 288 33.72 18.48 -1.91
CA HIS A 288 33.21 19.86 -1.83
C HIS A 288 32.21 20.08 -0.69
N ALA A 289 31.59 19.02 -0.18
CA ALA A 289 30.58 19.09 0.89
C ALA A 289 31.07 19.77 2.18
N TYR A 290 32.35 19.69 2.49
CA TYR A 290 32.94 20.39 3.63
C TYR A 290 32.79 21.91 3.57
N PHE A 291 32.70 22.47 2.35
CA PHE A 291 32.64 23.90 2.09
C PHE A 291 31.23 24.40 1.74
N ILE A 292 30.23 23.49 1.73
CA ILE A 292 28.83 23.88 1.52
C ILE A 292 28.20 24.22 2.86
N LYS A 293 28.13 25.52 3.15
CA LYS A 293 27.49 26.08 4.33
C LYS A 293 26.79 27.38 3.94
N GLU A 294 25.56 27.59 4.43
CA GLU A 294 24.94 28.93 4.33
C GLU A 294 25.79 29.93 5.08
N ASN A 295 26.20 31.01 4.38
CA ASN A 295 27.06 32.06 4.93
C ASN A 295 28.41 31.54 5.49
N LEU A 296 29.15 30.78 4.70
CA LEU A 296 30.50 30.32 5.05
C LEU A 296 31.40 31.54 5.33
N GLN A 297 31.94 31.62 6.55
CA GLN A 297 32.83 32.69 7.01
C GLN A 297 34.29 32.22 7.06
N PHE A 298 35.22 33.18 7.23
CA PHE A 298 36.66 32.85 7.28
C PHE A 298 37.01 31.90 8.45
N GLU A 299 36.41 32.10 9.62
CA GLU A 299 36.59 31.25 10.79
C GLU A 299 36.14 29.80 10.53
N ASP A 300 35.05 29.62 9.76
CA ASP A 300 34.59 28.30 9.34
C ASP A 300 35.63 27.65 8.45
N LEU A 301 36.19 28.39 7.49
CA LEU A 301 37.23 27.92 6.61
C LEU A 301 38.46 27.45 7.40
N VAL A 302 38.92 28.23 8.34
CA VAL A 302 40.05 27.88 9.23
C VAL A 302 39.73 26.60 10.01
N SER A 303 38.51 26.47 10.54
CA SER A 303 38.08 25.28 11.27
C SER A 303 38.01 24.02 10.38
N ILE A 304 37.51 24.18 9.16
CA ILE A 304 37.48 23.08 8.18
C ILE A 304 38.89 22.59 7.84
N MET A 305 39.78 23.54 7.48
CA MET A 305 41.17 23.22 7.11
C MET A 305 41.97 22.60 8.28
N LYS A 306 41.66 22.94 9.51
CA LYS A 306 42.41 22.46 10.70
C LYS A 306 41.88 21.14 11.24
N ASN A 307 40.56 20.89 11.13
CA ASN A 307 39.91 19.80 11.85
C ASN A 307 39.28 18.73 10.92
N LYS A 308 39.15 19.00 9.63
CA LYS A 308 38.45 18.11 8.69
C LYS A 308 39.33 17.70 7.49
N ILE A 309 40.32 18.50 7.15
CA ILE A 309 41.31 18.30 6.09
C ILE A 309 42.69 18.19 6.69
#